data_a2996bfbdba792454ccf7a07c1d54663
#
_entry.id   a2996bfbdba792454ccf7a07c1d54663
#
_cell.length_a   1.000
_cell.length_b   1.000
_cell.length_c   1.000
_cell.angle_alpha   90.00
_cell.angle_beta   90.00
_cell.angle_gamma   90.00
#
_symmetry.space_group_name_H-M   'P 1'
#
loop_
_entity.id
_entity.type
_entity.pdbx_description
1 polymer ?
#
loop_
_entity_poly.entity_id
_entity_poly.type
_entity_poly.pdbx_seq_one_letter_code
_entity_poly.pdbx_strand_id
1 'polypeptide(L)'
;MLLPQQGHYDNVIRDYREMHLTSWCESETPGIARILDRLHAMCPSQNIQTHILHLASTGEILPHVDNVSASGTWILGISLGAPRVLQMETTNAVVPHSKSDILLTSGSLYLQR
;
A
#
# COMPACT_ATOMS: atom_id res chain seq x y z
N MET A 1 13.86 -7.70 6.52
CA MET A 1 14.74 -6.57 6.20
C MET A 1 14.16 -5.76 5.04
N LEU A 2 14.18 -4.45 5.18
CA LEU A 2 13.74 -3.55 4.12
C LEU A 2 14.93 -3.27 3.18
N LEU A 3 14.72 -3.50 1.89
CA LEU A 3 15.74 -3.29 0.87
C LEU A 3 15.26 -2.24 -0.13
N PRO A 4 16.19 -1.47 -0.73
CA PRO A 4 15.83 -0.62 -1.86
C PRO A 4 15.20 -1.48 -2.96
N GLN A 5 14.10 -1.00 -3.52
CA GLN A 5 13.37 -1.73 -4.55
C GLN A 5 13.52 -1.03 -5.89
N GLN A 6 13.72 -1.83 -6.93
CA GLN A 6 13.79 -1.37 -8.32
C GLN A 6 12.90 -2.28 -9.17
N GLY A 7 12.80 -2.00 -10.44
CA GLY A 7 12.01 -2.80 -11.35
C GLY A 7 10.62 -2.24 -11.54
N HIS A 8 9.59 -2.96 -11.16
CA HIS A 8 8.21 -2.56 -11.49
C HIS A 8 7.75 -1.27 -10.82
N TYR A 9 8.51 -0.73 -9.85
CA TYR A 9 8.21 0.58 -9.26
C TYR A 9 9.11 1.69 -9.79
N ASP A 10 9.96 1.42 -10.77
CA ASP A 10 10.84 2.43 -11.34
C ASP A 10 10.03 3.62 -11.84
N ASN A 11 10.51 4.82 -11.51
CA ASN A 11 9.91 6.10 -11.89
C ASN A 11 8.55 6.40 -11.29
N VAL A 12 7.99 5.50 -10.45
CA VAL A 12 6.71 5.72 -9.77
C VAL A 12 6.91 6.05 -8.31
N ILE A 13 7.77 5.31 -7.62
CA ILE A 13 8.02 5.51 -6.20
C ILE A 13 9.43 6.03 -6.00
N ARG A 14 9.58 7.05 -5.15
CA ARG A 14 10.88 7.66 -4.83
C ARG A 14 11.15 7.54 -3.34
N ASP A 15 12.43 7.37 -3.00
CA ASP A 15 12.93 7.38 -1.63
C ASP A 15 12.17 6.41 -0.72
N TYR A 16 12.26 5.12 -1.07
CA TYR A 16 11.51 4.08 -0.39
C TYR A 16 12.33 2.81 -0.23
N ARG A 17 11.83 1.94 0.65
CA ARG A 17 12.27 0.56 0.78
C ARG A 17 11.04 -0.32 0.82
N GLU A 18 11.17 -1.52 0.27
CA GLU A 18 10.07 -2.47 0.23
C GLU A 18 10.52 -3.83 0.70
N MET A 19 9.61 -4.53 1.37
CA MET A 19 9.80 -5.90 1.79
C MET A 19 8.53 -6.69 1.51
N HIS A 20 8.68 -7.86 0.88
CA HIS A 20 7.58 -8.79 0.74
C HIS A 20 7.47 -9.60 2.04
N LEU A 21 6.33 -9.52 2.69
CA LEU A 21 6.12 -10.17 3.97
C LEU A 21 5.53 -11.57 3.74
N THR A 22 6.36 -12.60 3.94
CA THR A 22 5.94 -13.98 3.79
C THR A 22 5.75 -14.69 5.12
N SER A 23 6.46 -14.22 6.15
CA SER A 23 6.38 -14.78 7.50
C SER A 23 6.88 -13.75 8.50
N TRP A 24 6.57 -13.98 9.78
CA TRP A 24 7.04 -13.13 10.86
C TRP A 24 7.35 -13.98 12.08
N CYS A 25 8.21 -13.46 12.94
CA CYS A 25 8.58 -14.12 14.18
C CYS A 25 7.80 -13.50 15.34
N GLU A 26 6.92 -14.27 15.97
CA GLU A 26 6.08 -13.79 17.06
C GLU A 26 6.90 -13.33 18.27
N SER A 27 8.05 -13.93 18.51
CA SER A 27 8.92 -13.53 19.61
C SER A 27 9.59 -12.17 19.36
N GLU A 28 9.84 -11.82 18.11
CA GLU A 28 10.42 -10.53 17.73
C GLU A 28 9.35 -9.44 17.56
N THR A 29 8.16 -9.84 17.12
CA THR A 29 7.05 -8.92 16.85
C THR A 29 5.78 -9.44 17.53
N PRO A 30 5.71 -9.36 18.88
CA PRO A 30 4.54 -9.88 19.60
C PRO A 30 3.25 -9.21 19.18
N GLY A 31 2.20 -9.99 19.00
CA GLY A 31 0.89 -9.47 18.63
C GLY A 31 0.67 -9.21 17.17
N ILE A 32 1.70 -9.33 16.32
CA ILE A 32 1.54 -9.06 14.88
C ILE A 32 0.57 -10.05 14.22
N ALA A 33 0.58 -11.31 14.65
CA ALA A 33 -0.30 -12.32 14.09
C ALA A 33 -1.77 -11.93 14.28
N ARG A 34 -2.13 -11.41 15.45
CA ARG A 34 -3.49 -10.96 15.75
C ARG A 34 -3.91 -9.81 14.83
N ILE A 35 -3.02 -8.86 14.59
CA ILE A 35 -3.29 -7.73 13.70
C ILE A 35 -3.47 -8.22 12.29
N LEU A 36 -2.59 -9.08 11.81
CA LEU A 36 -2.66 -9.62 10.45
C LEU A 36 -3.94 -10.46 10.26
N ASP A 37 -4.34 -11.25 11.24
CA ASP A 37 -5.58 -12.01 11.18
C ASP A 37 -6.79 -11.08 11.01
N ARG A 38 -6.81 -9.96 11.72
CA ARG A 38 -7.88 -8.98 11.59
C ARG A 38 -7.88 -8.32 10.22
N LEU A 39 -6.72 -8.00 9.68
CA LEU A 39 -6.59 -7.43 8.34
C LEU A 39 -7.03 -8.45 7.28
N HIS A 40 -6.60 -9.69 7.40
CA HIS A 40 -6.97 -10.74 6.46
C HIS A 40 -8.48 -10.99 6.44
N ALA A 41 -9.14 -10.86 7.57
CA ALA A 41 -10.59 -11.01 7.64
C ALA A 41 -11.34 -9.95 6.84
N MET A 42 -10.73 -8.81 6.57
CA MET A 42 -11.33 -7.74 5.77
C MET A 42 -11.02 -7.87 4.27
N CYS A 43 -10.14 -8.79 3.89
CA CYS A 43 -9.74 -8.95 2.50
C CYS A 43 -10.86 -9.59 1.67
N PRO A 44 -11.12 -9.09 0.45
CA PRO A 44 -12.13 -9.67 -0.44
C PRO A 44 -11.85 -11.11 -0.85
N SER A 45 -10.59 -11.54 -0.81
CA SER A 45 -10.20 -12.92 -1.11
C SER A 45 -9.05 -13.32 -0.21
N GLN A 46 -8.75 -14.62 -0.15
CA GLN A 46 -7.72 -15.17 0.74
C GLN A 46 -6.37 -15.39 0.05
N ASN A 47 -6.34 -15.34 -1.26
CA ASN A 47 -5.09 -15.47 -2.01
C ASN A 47 -4.47 -14.09 -2.15
N ILE A 48 -3.60 -13.72 -1.21
CA ILE A 48 -3.05 -12.38 -1.11
C ILE A 48 -1.52 -12.39 -1.05
N GLN A 49 -0.93 -11.27 -1.47
CA GLN A 49 0.46 -10.95 -1.20
C GLN A 49 0.50 -9.76 -0.25
N THR A 50 1.43 -9.78 0.68
CA THR A 50 1.57 -8.73 1.68
C THR A 50 2.94 -8.08 1.53
N HIS A 51 2.94 -6.75 1.41
CA HIS A 51 4.14 -5.95 1.27
C HIS A 51 4.19 -4.88 2.35
N ILE A 52 5.38 -4.58 2.81
CA ILE A 52 5.63 -3.40 3.64
C ILE A 52 6.40 -2.42 2.78
N LEU A 53 5.86 -1.22 2.63
CA LEU A 53 6.50 -0.14 1.92
C LEU A 53 6.88 0.94 2.93
N HIS A 54 8.18 1.14 3.11
CA HIS A 54 8.70 2.17 4.00
C HIS A 54 9.08 3.39 3.17
N LEU A 55 8.26 4.40 3.22
CA LEU A 55 8.43 5.63 2.47
C LEU A 55 9.14 6.66 3.34
N ALA A 56 10.28 7.16 2.88
CA ALA A 56 11.02 8.19 3.60
C ALA A 56 10.20 9.49 3.69
N SER A 57 10.61 10.42 4.55
CA SER A 57 9.91 11.71 4.68
C SER A 57 9.87 12.49 3.37
N THR A 58 10.89 12.32 2.53
CA THR A 58 10.95 12.92 1.19
C THR A 58 10.39 12.01 0.12
N GLY A 59 9.92 10.83 0.51
CA GLY A 59 9.43 9.83 -0.44
C GLY A 59 8.03 10.17 -0.94
N GLU A 60 7.74 9.74 -2.16
CA GLU A 60 6.43 9.92 -2.75
C GLU A 60 6.13 8.81 -3.75
N ILE A 61 4.85 8.57 -3.94
CA ILE A 61 4.35 7.67 -4.97
C ILE A 61 3.65 8.52 -6.01
N LEU A 62 4.18 8.49 -7.24
CA LEU A 62 3.64 9.29 -8.33
C LEU A 62 2.33 8.69 -8.84
N PRO A 63 1.49 9.49 -9.52
CA PRO A 63 0.25 8.98 -10.11
C PRO A 63 0.51 7.82 -11.05
N HIS A 64 -0.27 6.76 -10.90
CA HIS A 64 -0.17 5.57 -11.73
C HIS A 64 -1.46 4.75 -11.62
N VAL A 65 -1.63 3.83 -12.56
CA VAL A 65 -2.71 2.84 -12.52
C VAL A 65 -2.08 1.49 -12.20
N ASP A 66 -2.61 0.81 -11.20
CA ASP A 66 -2.09 -0.48 -10.78
C ASP A 66 -2.29 -1.53 -11.89
N ASN A 67 -1.28 -2.38 -12.07
CA ASN A 67 -1.36 -3.49 -13.00
C ASN A 67 -2.19 -4.61 -12.37
N VAL A 68 -3.39 -4.82 -12.88
CA VAL A 68 -4.33 -5.81 -12.35
C VAL A 68 -3.75 -7.24 -12.39
N SER A 69 -2.96 -7.56 -13.41
CA SER A 69 -2.37 -8.89 -13.50
C SER A 69 -1.27 -9.13 -12.45
N ALA A 70 -0.65 -8.06 -11.94
CA ALA A 70 0.38 -8.14 -10.91
C ALA A 70 -0.22 -8.00 -9.50
N SER A 71 -1.14 -7.05 -9.30
CA SER A 71 -1.67 -6.71 -7.98
C SER A 71 -3.07 -7.24 -7.71
N GLY A 72 -3.75 -7.79 -8.72
CA GLY A 72 -5.13 -8.24 -8.60
C GLY A 72 -6.12 -7.09 -8.72
N THR A 73 -7.36 -7.34 -8.31
CA THR A 73 -8.46 -6.41 -8.50
C THR A 73 -8.74 -5.53 -7.27
N TRP A 74 -7.97 -5.70 -6.21
CA TRP A 74 -8.14 -4.91 -5.00
C TRP A 74 -6.82 -4.76 -4.25
N ILE A 75 -6.73 -3.69 -3.49
CA ILE A 75 -5.61 -3.42 -2.58
C ILE A 75 -6.19 -2.98 -1.25
N LEU A 76 -5.77 -3.63 -0.18
CA LEU A 76 -6.05 -3.22 1.19
C LEU A 76 -4.76 -2.64 1.78
N GLY A 77 -4.81 -1.39 2.18
CA GLY A 77 -3.64 -0.72 2.73
C GLY A 77 -3.87 -0.20 4.14
N ILE A 78 -2.82 -0.23 4.94
CA ILE A 78 -2.80 0.44 6.24
C ILE A 78 -1.65 1.43 6.25
N SER A 79 -1.93 2.67 6.63
CA SER A 79 -0.94 3.74 6.70
C SER A 79 -0.48 3.90 8.15
N LEU A 80 0.82 3.86 8.37
CA LEU A 80 1.41 3.97 9.71
C LEU A 80 2.48 5.07 9.71
N GLY A 81 2.66 5.69 10.87
CA GLY A 81 3.65 6.75 11.04
C GLY A 81 3.08 8.12 10.74
N ALA A 82 3.87 8.97 10.08
CA ALA A 82 3.46 10.34 9.78
C ALA A 82 2.25 10.37 8.83
N PRO A 83 1.38 11.37 8.94
CA PRO A 83 0.24 11.49 8.02
C PRO A 83 0.69 11.64 6.57
N ARG A 84 -0.07 11.03 5.66
CA ARG A 84 0.15 11.12 4.21
C ARG A 84 -1.15 11.46 3.53
N VAL A 85 -1.05 11.97 2.32
CA VAL A 85 -2.22 12.26 1.49
C VAL A 85 -2.29 11.26 0.35
N LEU A 86 -3.43 10.58 0.25
CA LEU A 86 -3.74 9.71 -0.89
C LEU A 86 -4.56 10.50 -1.89
N GLN A 87 -4.03 10.68 -3.10
CA GLN A 87 -4.74 11.38 -4.17
C GLN A 87 -5.35 10.37 -5.13
N MET A 88 -6.62 10.56 -5.43
CA MET A 88 -7.34 9.76 -6.40
C MET A 88 -7.71 10.65 -7.57
N GLU A 89 -7.42 10.20 -8.79
CA GLU A 89 -7.73 10.93 -10.02
C GLU A 89 -8.52 10.04 -10.97
N THR A 90 -9.44 10.66 -11.72
CA THR A 90 -10.13 9.91 -12.77
C THR A 90 -9.17 9.63 -13.92
N THR A 91 -9.25 8.41 -14.47
CA THR A 91 -8.43 7.99 -15.61
C THR A 91 -9.21 7.98 -16.92
N ASN A 92 -10.53 8.17 -16.86
CA ASN A 92 -11.40 8.13 -18.02
C ASN A 92 -11.49 9.53 -18.66
N ALA A 93 -11.03 9.65 -19.92
CA ALA A 93 -11.03 10.92 -20.63
C ALA A 93 -12.44 11.39 -21.05
N VAL A 94 -13.44 10.52 -20.99
CA VAL A 94 -14.83 10.85 -21.38
C VAL A 94 -15.55 11.63 -20.28
N VAL A 95 -15.15 11.44 -19.02
CA VAL A 95 -15.74 12.16 -17.88
C VAL A 95 -14.85 13.34 -17.49
N PRO A 96 -15.40 14.39 -16.88
CA PRO A 96 -14.59 15.50 -16.38
C PRO A 96 -13.49 15.00 -15.44
N HIS A 97 -12.31 15.57 -15.62
CA HIS A 97 -11.19 15.26 -14.73
C HIS A 97 -11.53 15.66 -13.30
N SER A 98 -11.37 14.75 -12.37
CA SER A 98 -11.57 15.05 -10.97
C SER A 98 -10.43 14.44 -10.12
N LYS A 99 -10.10 15.15 -9.06
CA LYS A 99 -9.12 14.71 -8.07
C LYS A 99 -9.77 14.75 -6.69
N SER A 100 -9.42 13.78 -5.87
CA SER A 100 -9.83 13.74 -4.47
C SER A 100 -8.61 13.47 -3.62
N ASP A 101 -8.44 14.25 -2.56
CA ASP A 101 -7.36 14.09 -1.60
C ASP A 101 -7.93 13.49 -0.32
N ILE A 102 -7.31 12.41 0.16
CA ILE A 102 -7.69 11.73 1.37
C ILE A 102 -6.52 11.76 2.33
N LEU A 103 -6.72 12.33 3.51
CA LEU A 103 -5.69 12.34 4.55
C LEU A 103 -5.64 10.98 5.23
N LEU A 104 -4.49 10.33 5.17
CA LEU A 104 -4.23 9.07 5.87
C LEU A 104 -3.42 9.36 7.13
N THR A 105 -4.09 9.41 8.26
CA THR A 105 -3.43 9.48 9.56
C THR A 105 -2.93 8.09 9.96
N SER A 106 -2.04 8.02 10.96
CA SER A 106 -1.50 6.74 11.41
C SER A 106 -2.62 5.79 11.84
N GLY A 107 -2.60 4.58 11.31
CA GLY A 107 -3.65 3.58 11.56
C GLY A 107 -4.81 3.64 10.59
N SER A 108 -4.79 4.54 9.61
CA SER A 108 -5.83 4.59 8.57
C SER A 108 -5.78 3.34 7.71
N LEU A 109 -6.95 2.80 7.44
CA LEU A 109 -7.13 1.61 6.62
C LEU A 109 -7.94 2.01 5.38
N TYR A 110 -7.54 1.54 4.21
CA TYR A 110 -8.28 1.81 2.98
C TYR A 110 -8.35 0.57 2.11
N LEU A 111 -9.45 0.44 1.40
CA LEU A 111 -9.67 -0.62 0.41
C LEU A 111 -9.93 0.04 -0.94
N GLN A 112 -9.08 -0.28 -1.90
CA GLN A 112 -9.17 0.21 -3.27
C GLN A 112 -9.55 -0.95 -4.19
N ARG A 113 -10.53 -0.74 -5.03
CA ARG A 113 -10.99 -1.73 -6.01
C ARG A 113 -10.82 -1.22 -7.42
#